data_c58dd7953f6e65aa20b7de97ea9e9426
#
_entry.id   c58dd7953f6e65aa20b7de97ea9e9426
#
_cell.length_a   1.000
_cell.length_b   1.000
_cell.length_c   1.000
_cell.angle_alpha   90.00
_cell.angle_beta   90.00
_cell.angle_gamma   90.00
#
_symmetry.space_group_name_H-M   'P 1'
#
loop_
_entity.id
_entity.type
_entity.pdbx_description
1 polymer ?
#
loop_
_entity_poly.entity_id
_entity_poly.type
_entity_poly.pdbx_seq_one_letter_code
_entity_poly.pdbx_strand_id
1 'polypeptide(L)'
;MWDKKRENDSDNGHFTVLGKDVTFKGIVHFHSTVQLDSSIEGEIHAKGMLVIGENATIRGTIVAETIVTRGKIHGNVTATSKIQLLKPAVVLGDISAPSFSMEEGAFFKGSIDMGSHP
;
A
#
# COMPACT_ATOMS: atom_id res chain seq x y z
N MET A 1 -9.23 -13.49 18.01
CA MET A 1 -8.86 -13.52 17.68
C MET A 1 -8.59 -13.34 16.99
N TRP A 2 -8.68 -13.46 16.71
CA TRP A 2 -8.33 -13.30 15.93
C TRP A 2 -8.02 -13.72 15.20
N ASP A 3 -7.88 -13.89 15.27
CA ASP A 3 -7.53 -14.40 14.51
C ASP A 3 -7.30 -14.61 13.80
N LYS A 4 -7.52 -14.67 13.67
CA LYS A 4 -7.33 -14.98 12.95
C LYS A 4 -7.03 -15.15 12.16
N LYS A 5 -7.20 -15.24 11.98
CA LYS A 5 -6.84 -15.51 11.24
C LYS A 5 -6.94 -15.60 10.46
N ARG A 6 -7.30 -15.76 10.40
CA ARG A 6 -7.38 -16.00 9.74
C ARG A 6 -7.43 -15.80 8.87
N GLU A 7 -7.57 -15.61 8.74
CA GLU A 7 -7.45 -15.50 7.92
C GLU A 7 -7.19 -15.58 7.15
N ASN A 8 -7.01 -15.84 7.09
CA ASN A 8 -6.66 -15.95 6.34
C ASN A 8 -6.72 -16.35 5.48
N ASP A 9 -6.90 -16.88 5.21
CA ASP A 9 -7.04 -17.43 4.31
C ASP A 9 -7.68 -17.04 3.36
N SER A 10 -7.93 -16.67 3.37
CA SER A 10 -8.67 -16.19 2.49
C SER A 10 -8.11 -15.74 1.35
N ASP A 11 -7.17 -15.77 1.10
CA ASP A 11 -6.60 -15.24 0.01
C ASP A 11 -6.53 -16.15 -1.11
N ASN A 12 -7.50 -16.77 -1.51
CA ASN A 12 -7.54 -17.64 -2.61
C ASN A 12 -7.85 -16.91 -3.85
N GLY A 13 -7.20 -15.84 -4.17
CA GLY A 13 -7.48 -15.08 -5.34
C GLY A 13 -8.60 -14.13 -5.14
N HIS A 14 -9.04 -13.99 -3.94
CA HIS A 14 -10.12 -13.09 -3.66
C HIS A 14 -9.63 -11.76 -3.20
N PHE A 15 -10.52 -10.82 -3.25
CA PHE A 15 -10.32 -9.51 -2.72
C PHE A 15 -10.27 -9.59 -1.22
N THR A 16 -9.33 -8.95 -0.61
CA THR A 16 -9.26 -8.82 0.84
C THR A 16 -9.51 -7.37 1.20
N VAL A 17 -10.41 -7.12 2.13
CA VAL A 17 -10.73 -5.76 2.54
C VAL A 17 -10.55 -5.65 4.03
N LEU A 18 -9.79 -4.65 4.46
CA LEU A 18 -9.63 -4.35 5.87
C LEU A 18 -10.31 -3.02 6.16
N GLY A 19 -11.19 -3.02 7.12
CA GLY A 19 -11.99 -1.86 7.43
C GLY A 19 -11.26 -0.75 8.14
N LYS A 20 -11.90 0.40 8.19
CA LYS A 20 -11.22 1.62 8.66
C LYS A 20 -11.04 1.70 10.16
N ASP A 21 -11.76 0.90 10.91
CA ASP A 21 -11.64 0.97 12.37
C ASP A 21 -10.62 -0.02 12.91
N VAL A 22 -9.81 -0.59 12.04
CA VAL A 22 -8.84 -1.59 12.43
C VAL A 22 -7.45 -0.98 12.41
N THR A 23 -6.66 -1.27 13.44
CA THR A 23 -5.26 -0.90 13.46
C THR A 23 -4.44 -2.17 13.51
N PHE A 24 -3.46 -2.25 12.64
CA PHE A 24 -2.64 -3.44 12.51
C PHE A 24 -1.18 -3.09 12.70
N LYS A 25 -0.46 -3.91 13.44
CA LYS A 25 0.97 -3.70 13.63
C LYS A 25 1.69 -5.00 13.33
N GLY A 26 2.78 -4.91 12.58
CA GLY A 26 3.59 -6.07 12.26
C GLY A 26 3.82 -6.22 10.79
N ILE A 27 3.96 -7.47 10.34
CA ILE A 27 4.25 -7.77 8.96
C ILE A 27 3.06 -8.49 8.37
N VAL A 28 2.59 -8.01 7.23
CA VAL A 28 1.40 -8.55 6.59
C VAL A 28 1.76 -8.99 5.18
N HIS A 29 1.32 -10.17 4.80
CA HIS A 29 1.55 -10.70 3.46
C HIS A 29 0.22 -11.00 2.80
N PHE A 30 0.07 -10.55 1.56
CA PHE A 30 -1.12 -10.82 0.77
C PHE A 30 -0.70 -11.43 -0.56
N HIS A 31 -1.54 -12.29 -1.10
CA HIS A 31 -1.22 -12.97 -2.36
C HIS A 31 -2.10 -12.55 -3.52
N SER A 32 -3.04 -11.66 -3.31
CA SER A 32 -3.88 -11.21 -4.42
C SER A 32 -4.23 -9.75 -4.18
N THR A 33 -5.19 -9.25 -4.91
CA THR A 33 -5.58 -7.84 -4.78
C THR A 33 -6.15 -7.57 -3.40
N VAL A 34 -5.68 -6.51 -2.78
CA VAL A 34 -6.09 -6.16 -1.43
C VAL A 34 -6.53 -4.71 -1.42
N GLN A 35 -7.62 -4.44 -0.74
CA GLN A 35 -8.07 -3.09 -0.51
C GLN A 35 -7.97 -2.78 0.98
N LEU A 36 -7.24 -1.74 1.32
CA LEU A 36 -7.00 -1.37 2.70
C LEU A 36 -7.62 -0.03 3.01
N ASP A 37 -8.30 0.03 4.14
CA ASP A 37 -8.87 1.29 4.61
C ASP A 37 -8.58 1.42 6.10
N SER A 38 -7.51 0.81 6.53
CA SER A 38 -7.14 0.69 7.95
C SER A 38 -5.86 1.42 8.26
N SER A 39 -5.50 1.46 9.53
CA SER A 39 -4.21 1.99 9.96
C SER A 39 -3.25 0.83 10.13
N ILE A 40 -2.10 0.90 9.49
CA ILE A 40 -1.12 -0.17 9.55
C ILE A 40 0.24 0.41 9.87
N GLU A 41 0.94 -0.21 10.82
CA GLU A 41 2.31 0.11 11.13
C GLU A 41 3.14 -1.14 10.94
N GLY A 42 4.22 -1.04 10.17
CA GLY A 42 5.11 -2.16 9.94
C GLY A 42 5.36 -2.39 8.48
N GLU A 43 5.23 -3.63 8.03
CA GLU A 43 5.53 -3.97 6.65
C GLU A 43 4.34 -4.62 5.98
N ILE A 44 4.12 -4.25 4.73
CA ILE A 44 3.09 -4.85 3.91
C ILE A 44 3.75 -5.41 2.66
N HIS A 45 3.52 -6.68 2.41
CA HIS A 45 4.02 -7.33 1.21
C HIS A 45 2.83 -7.91 0.46
N ALA A 46 2.59 -7.44 -0.74
CA ALA A 46 1.49 -7.92 -1.55
C ALA A 46 2.01 -8.37 -2.90
N LYS A 47 1.48 -9.47 -3.40
CA LYS A 47 1.91 -9.98 -4.68
C LYS A 47 0.97 -9.58 -5.79
N GLY A 48 0.15 -8.64 -5.62
CA GLY A 48 -0.74 -8.17 -6.66
C GLY A 48 -0.94 -6.70 -6.51
N MET A 49 -2.15 -6.25 -6.71
CA MET A 49 -2.47 -4.86 -6.60
C MET A 49 -2.84 -4.51 -5.18
N LEU A 50 -2.28 -3.44 -4.66
CA LEU A 50 -2.62 -2.95 -3.35
C LEU A 50 -3.34 -1.62 -3.54
N VAL A 51 -4.59 -1.56 -3.08
CA VAL A 51 -5.40 -0.36 -3.17
C VAL A 51 -5.57 0.20 -1.77
N ILE A 52 -5.14 1.43 -1.57
CA ILE A 52 -5.20 2.06 -0.26
C ILE A 52 -6.23 3.16 -0.30
N GLY A 53 -7.26 3.03 0.54
CA GLY A 53 -8.36 3.97 0.55
C GLY A 53 -8.03 5.26 1.28
N GLU A 54 -8.90 6.24 1.16
CA GLU A 54 -8.61 7.55 1.71
C GLU A 54 -8.64 7.61 3.22
N ASN A 55 -9.20 6.60 3.86
CA ASN A 55 -9.20 6.54 5.32
C ASN A 55 -8.01 5.78 5.89
N ALA A 56 -7.16 5.25 5.03
CA ALA A 56 -6.05 4.45 5.49
C ALA A 56 -4.85 5.31 5.84
N THR A 57 -4.10 4.85 6.81
CA THR A 57 -2.84 5.47 7.17
C THR A 57 -1.83 4.35 7.34
N ILE A 58 -0.73 4.44 6.62
CA ILE A 58 0.27 3.39 6.66
C ILE A 58 1.61 3.98 7.04
N ARG A 59 2.24 3.38 8.02
CA ARG A 59 3.57 3.79 8.46
C ARG A 59 4.50 2.60 8.36
N GLY A 60 5.54 2.73 7.57
CA GLY A 60 6.53 1.67 7.45
C GLY A 60 6.87 1.40 6.01
N THR A 61 6.96 0.12 5.65
CA THR A 61 7.42 -0.28 4.34
C THR A 61 6.32 -1.01 3.60
N ILE A 62 6.13 -0.66 2.34
CA ILE A 62 5.15 -1.32 1.50
C ILE A 62 5.86 -1.86 0.27
N VAL A 63 5.62 -3.13 -0.02
CA VAL A 63 6.16 -3.76 -1.22
C VAL A 63 5.00 -4.44 -1.94
N ALA A 64 4.78 -4.09 -3.17
CA ALA A 64 3.69 -4.68 -3.95
C ALA A 64 4.03 -4.57 -5.43
N GLU A 65 3.24 -5.23 -6.25
CA GLU A 65 3.43 -5.15 -7.68
C GLU A 65 2.87 -3.82 -8.20
N THR A 66 1.65 -3.51 -7.87
CA THR A 66 1.01 -2.27 -8.26
C THR A 66 0.39 -1.65 -7.02
N ILE A 67 0.61 -0.36 -6.84
CA ILE A 67 0.05 0.33 -5.69
C ILE A 67 -0.78 1.50 -6.16
N VAL A 68 -2.02 1.57 -5.69
CA VAL A 68 -2.92 2.69 -5.96
C VAL A 68 -3.32 3.23 -4.60
N THR A 69 -3.03 4.47 -4.32
CA THR A 69 -3.32 5.00 -3.00
C THR A 69 -4.08 6.31 -3.06
N ARG A 70 -5.04 6.44 -2.17
CA ARG A 70 -5.73 7.70 -1.90
C ARG A 70 -5.52 8.10 -0.44
N GLY A 71 -4.81 7.29 0.31
CA GLY A 71 -4.63 7.52 1.73
C GLY A 71 -3.27 8.10 2.06
N LYS A 72 -2.91 8.00 3.32
CA LYS A 72 -1.66 8.55 3.79
C LYS A 72 -0.64 7.44 3.97
N ILE A 73 0.54 7.66 3.43
CA ILE A 73 1.64 6.72 3.57
C ILE A 73 2.85 7.45 4.09
N HIS A 74 3.49 6.90 5.11
CA HIS A 74 4.65 7.50 5.72
C HIS A 74 5.74 6.42 5.79
N GLY A 75 6.74 6.50 4.95
CA GLY A 75 7.83 5.54 4.96
C GLY A 75 8.28 5.18 3.55
N ASN A 76 8.60 3.92 3.35
CA ASN A 76 9.15 3.47 2.08
C ASN A 76 8.14 2.67 1.30
N VAL A 77 8.00 2.98 0.01
CA VAL A 77 7.05 2.32 -0.85
C VAL A 77 7.78 1.78 -2.05
N THR A 78 7.67 0.48 -2.28
CA THR A 78 8.32 -0.16 -3.41
C THR A 78 7.27 -0.89 -4.24
N ALA A 79 7.22 -0.60 -5.52
CA ALA A 79 6.35 -1.31 -6.43
C ALA A 79 7.19 -1.86 -7.56
N THR A 80 6.89 -3.10 -7.98
CA THR A 80 7.65 -3.69 -9.05
C THR A 80 7.11 -3.29 -10.42
N SER A 81 5.88 -2.81 -10.49
CA SER A 81 5.28 -2.37 -11.74
C SER A 81 4.99 -0.88 -11.74
N LYS A 82 4.11 -0.42 -10.88
CA LYS A 82 3.79 1.00 -10.89
C LYS A 82 3.13 1.45 -9.60
N ILE A 83 3.18 2.76 -9.38
CA ILE A 83 2.52 3.41 -8.26
C ILE A 83 1.67 4.54 -8.81
N GLN A 84 0.42 4.62 -8.36
CA GLN A 84 -0.48 5.71 -8.70
C GLN A 84 -0.93 6.41 -7.44
N LEU A 85 -0.75 7.71 -7.39
CA LEU A 85 -1.26 8.52 -6.28
C LEU A 85 -2.49 9.25 -6.76
N LEU A 86 -3.63 8.93 -6.18
CA LEU A 86 -4.88 9.57 -6.52
C LEU A 86 -5.28 10.49 -5.38
N LYS A 87 -5.96 11.57 -5.69
CA LYS A 87 -6.34 12.51 -4.65
C LYS A 87 -7.30 11.86 -3.67
N PRO A 88 -7.24 12.16 -2.40
CA PRO A 88 -6.37 13.10 -1.72
C PRO A 88 -5.14 12.45 -1.08
N ALA A 89 -4.47 11.57 -1.78
CA ALA A 89 -3.33 10.85 -1.23
C ALA A 89 -2.24 11.79 -0.72
N VAL A 90 -1.59 11.36 0.35
CA VAL A 90 -0.43 12.05 0.88
C VAL A 90 0.63 10.99 1.11
N VAL A 91 1.77 11.15 0.48
CA VAL A 91 2.86 10.20 0.65
C VAL A 91 4.10 10.95 1.09
N LEU A 92 4.64 10.55 2.22
CA LEU A 92 5.84 11.16 2.77
C LEU A 92 6.89 10.06 2.90
N GLY A 93 8.00 10.21 2.20
CA GLY A 93 9.07 9.22 2.27
C GLY A 93 9.62 8.89 0.90
N ASP A 94 10.09 7.66 0.75
CA ASP A 94 10.79 7.26 -0.45
C ASP A 94 9.96 6.28 -1.26
N ILE A 95 9.91 6.50 -2.56
CA ILE A 95 9.18 5.66 -3.48
C ILE A 95 10.17 5.05 -4.46
N SER A 96 10.01 3.76 -4.73
CA SER A 96 10.80 3.07 -5.72
C SER A 96 9.85 2.31 -6.63
N ALA A 97 9.81 2.66 -7.91
CA ALA A 97 8.95 2.01 -8.87
C ALA A 97 9.38 2.38 -10.28
N PRO A 98 9.21 1.48 -11.24
CA PRO A 98 9.57 1.80 -12.62
C PRO A 98 8.58 2.77 -13.28
N SER A 99 7.39 2.87 -12.75
CA SER A 99 6.39 3.79 -13.29
C SER A 99 5.68 4.48 -12.14
N PHE A 100 5.50 5.78 -12.26
CA PHE A 100 4.91 6.58 -11.21
C PHE A 100 3.95 7.59 -11.84
N SER A 101 2.76 7.71 -11.28
CA SER A 101 1.83 8.75 -11.71
C SER A 101 1.16 9.36 -10.50
N MET A 102 0.81 10.61 -10.62
CA MET A 102 0.21 11.34 -9.53
C MET A 102 -0.90 12.22 -10.07
N GLU A 103 -2.08 12.08 -9.49
CA GLU A 103 -3.22 12.85 -9.88
C GLU A 103 -3.16 14.23 -9.24
N GLU A 104 -3.75 15.20 -9.89
CA GLU A 104 -3.85 16.53 -9.30
C GLU A 104 -4.64 16.43 -7.99
N GLY A 105 -4.14 17.05 -6.95
CA GLY A 105 -4.76 16.95 -5.64
C GLY A 105 -4.06 15.97 -4.71
N ALA A 106 -3.20 15.13 -5.24
CA ALA A 106 -2.38 14.27 -4.40
C ALA A 106 -1.12 15.03 -4.00
N PHE A 107 -0.51 14.60 -2.93
CA PHE A 107 0.68 15.26 -2.41
C PHE A 107 1.78 14.23 -2.17
N PHE A 108 2.98 14.57 -2.59
CA PHE A 108 4.12 13.70 -2.35
C PHE A 108 5.32 14.54 -1.91
N LYS A 109 6.01 14.06 -0.90
CA LYS A 109 7.22 14.71 -0.45
C LYS A 109 8.24 13.64 -0.09
N GLY A 110 9.40 13.71 -0.71
CA GLY A 110 10.45 12.74 -0.47
C GLY A 110 11.23 12.50 -1.74
N SER A 111 11.69 11.27 -1.93
CA SER A 111 12.45 10.93 -3.11
C SER A 111 11.79 9.82 -3.90
N ILE A 112 12.00 9.82 -5.20
CA ILE A 112 11.47 8.81 -6.09
C ILE A 112 12.61 8.21 -6.87
N ASP A 113 12.67 6.87 -6.82
CA ASP A 113 13.65 6.14 -7.60
C ASP A 113 12.87 5.32 -8.61
N MET A 114 12.98 5.65 -9.87
CA MET A 114 12.22 4.98 -10.91
C MET A 114 13.00 3.85 -11.56
N GLY A 115 13.98 3.36 -10.86
CA GLY A 115 14.78 2.28 -11.37
C GLY A 115 15.67 2.86 -12.42
N SER A 116 16.73 3.00 -12.24
CA SER A 116 17.53 3.44 -13.25
C SER A 116 18.07 2.39 -14.01
N HIS A 117 18.28 2.50 -14.99
CA HIS A 117 18.92 1.68 -15.69
C HIS A 117 19.06 2.06 -16.81
N PRO A 118 19.76 1.87 -17.02
CA PRO A 118 20.06 2.30 -18.26
C PRO A 118 19.88 1.57 -19.21
#